data_81de8c05955b01db39dfcf68783511ec
#
_entry.id   81de8c05955b01db39dfcf68783511ec
#
_cell.length_a   1.000
_cell.length_b   1.000
_cell.length_c   1.000
_cell.angle_alpha   90.00
_cell.angle_beta   90.00
_cell.angle_gamma   90.00
#
_symmetry.space_group_name_H-M   'P 1'
#
loop_
_entity.id
_entity.type
_entity.pdbx_description
1 polymer ?
#
loop_
_entity_poly.entity_id
_entity_poly.type
_entity_poly.pdbx_seq_one_letter_code
_entity_poly.pdbx_strand_id
1 'polypeptide(L)'
;MRIRKNWLWVAVAVAVIAGGIVTAVLLRKSAPPDAVRLLPESDAVFYVNLAPIRLFTDLGKNLPKERDPQYEEFVRQTGFEFERDLDRAAFAIHYGVASTGKQAETRYSEVLQGRFDSTRVGNYLRKLATRVEPYQGYDIYIIPVEDRTLRVALLGVGIAAASNTDSADIIHGMIDRYRRAALPFVGPSLVSQYYRRVPLGSIVWTIARPPAAGGAEDHGELLVPGGWSGLLPPDGVVIASARPLNEVRLRADVITQSEAGAQKFKQQADVYLALFKSLEFSMDTGGPDQDVKAAFDSLEVHQEKQEVVLTAKVPYAFFKKVLSEPPVEFGPAAPKSGDQQAPPASSGAKAPNPKQR
;
A
#
# COMPACT_ATOMS: atom_id res chain seq x y z
N MET A 1 -19.31 51.41 35.65
CA MET A 1 -19.93 50.32 34.88
C MET A 1 -19.45 50.31 33.40
N ARG A 2 -18.16 50.54 33.15
CA ARG A 2 -17.56 50.56 31.81
C ARG A 2 -16.76 49.29 31.43
N ILE A 3 -16.56 48.35 32.35
CA ILE A 3 -15.69 47.18 32.20
C ILE A 3 -16.35 46.06 31.34
N ARG A 4 -17.70 46.01 31.29
CA ARG A 4 -18.42 44.96 30.55
C ARG A 4 -18.29 45.02 29.01
N LYS A 5 -18.11 46.21 28.42
CA LYS A 5 -18.07 46.39 26.95
C LYS A 5 -16.74 45.93 26.38
N ASN A 6 -15.63 46.12 27.09
CA ASN A 6 -14.30 45.69 26.62
C ASN A 6 -14.14 44.17 26.71
N TRP A 7 -14.76 43.50 27.67
CA TRP A 7 -14.70 42.05 27.82
C TRP A 7 -15.43 41.33 26.67
N LEU A 8 -16.50 41.94 26.17
CA LEU A 8 -17.25 41.40 25.03
C LEU A 8 -16.39 41.40 23.74
N TRP A 9 -15.64 42.49 23.52
CA TRP A 9 -14.70 42.55 22.37
C TRP A 9 -13.53 41.58 22.50
N VAL A 10 -13.02 41.36 23.71
CA VAL A 10 -11.98 40.36 23.99
C VAL A 10 -12.54 38.95 23.75
N ALA A 11 -13.75 38.67 24.20
CA ALA A 11 -14.39 37.35 23.95
C ALA A 11 -14.62 37.10 22.44
N VAL A 12 -15.07 38.13 21.71
CA VAL A 12 -15.23 38.03 20.23
C VAL A 12 -13.88 37.81 19.55
N ALA A 13 -12.83 38.53 19.95
CA ALA A 13 -11.48 38.35 19.38
C ALA A 13 -10.95 36.93 19.64
N VAL A 14 -11.12 36.41 20.87
CA VAL A 14 -10.73 35.02 21.20
C VAL A 14 -11.53 34.00 20.40
N ALA A 15 -12.83 34.21 20.23
CA ALA A 15 -13.68 33.30 19.41
C ALA A 15 -13.27 33.32 17.93
N VAL A 16 -12.94 34.51 17.38
CA VAL A 16 -12.45 34.61 15.98
C VAL A 16 -11.09 33.93 15.81
N ILE A 17 -10.15 34.12 16.74
CA ILE A 17 -8.84 33.47 16.73
C ILE A 17 -9.00 31.96 16.88
N ALA A 18 -9.80 31.50 17.82
CA ALA A 18 -10.08 30.07 18.00
C ALA A 18 -10.76 29.46 16.77
N GLY A 19 -11.75 30.13 16.18
CA GLY A 19 -12.38 29.75 14.93
C GLY A 19 -11.41 29.69 13.77
N GLY A 20 -10.51 30.68 13.66
CA GLY A 20 -9.44 30.71 12.66
C GLY A 20 -8.45 29.56 12.81
N ILE A 21 -8.03 29.25 14.05
CA ILE A 21 -7.15 28.12 14.35
C ILE A 21 -7.84 26.78 14.02
N VAL A 22 -9.08 26.60 14.44
CA VAL A 22 -9.87 25.39 14.14
C VAL A 22 -10.02 25.22 12.64
N THR A 23 -10.37 26.29 11.91
CA THR A 23 -10.50 26.25 10.44
C THR A 23 -9.17 25.93 9.78
N ALA A 24 -8.07 26.55 10.21
CA ALA A 24 -6.73 26.28 9.70
C ALA A 24 -6.30 24.81 9.96
N VAL A 25 -6.58 24.29 11.15
CA VAL A 25 -6.31 22.89 11.50
C VAL A 25 -7.17 21.94 10.67
N LEU A 26 -8.45 22.23 10.45
CA LEU A 26 -9.34 21.42 9.64
C LEU A 26 -8.90 21.46 8.16
N LEU A 27 -8.56 22.63 7.62
CA LEU A 27 -8.05 22.76 6.26
C LEU A 27 -6.73 22.01 6.08
N ARG A 28 -5.82 22.10 7.04
CA ARG A 28 -4.56 21.36 7.02
C ARG A 28 -4.74 19.85 7.14
N LYS A 29 -5.70 19.39 7.94
CA LYS A 29 -6.07 17.98 8.06
C LYS A 29 -6.79 17.44 6.81
N SER A 30 -7.45 18.29 6.05
CA SER A 30 -8.13 17.94 4.79
C SER A 30 -7.20 17.99 3.56
N ALA A 31 -5.97 18.48 3.71
CA ALA A 31 -4.97 18.45 2.65
C ALA A 31 -4.30 17.06 2.57
N PRO A 32 -3.94 16.59 1.35
CA PRO A 32 -3.16 15.37 1.20
C PRO A 32 -1.85 15.45 1.98
N PRO A 33 -1.35 14.31 2.51
CA PRO A 33 -0.06 14.23 3.18
C PRO A 33 1.09 14.75 2.30
N ASP A 34 2.09 15.38 2.91
CA ASP A 34 3.22 15.97 2.18
C ASP A 34 3.93 14.94 1.28
N ALA A 35 4.10 13.70 1.75
CA ALA A 35 4.69 12.62 0.94
C ALA A 35 3.93 12.38 -0.37
N VAL A 36 2.59 12.41 -0.31
CA VAL A 36 1.73 12.19 -1.49
C VAL A 36 1.82 13.34 -2.48
N ARG A 37 2.00 14.57 -2.00
CA ARG A 37 2.13 15.75 -2.84
C ARG A 37 3.39 15.75 -3.71
N LEU A 38 4.39 14.96 -3.33
CA LEU A 38 5.64 14.84 -4.09
C LEU A 38 5.55 13.79 -5.21
N LEU A 39 4.55 12.90 -5.16
CA LEU A 39 4.38 11.84 -6.15
C LEU A 39 4.07 12.41 -7.55
N PRO A 40 4.51 11.70 -8.61
CA PRO A 40 4.15 12.04 -9.99
C PRO A 40 2.69 11.70 -10.29
N GLU A 41 2.19 12.10 -11.47
CA GLU A 41 0.93 11.61 -12.03
C GLU A 41 0.97 10.09 -12.15
N SER A 42 -0.13 9.42 -11.83
CA SER A 42 -0.19 7.94 -11.73
C SER A 42 -1.60 7.40 -11.86
N ASP A 43 -1.72 6.10 -12.14
CA ASP A 43 -2.99 5.39 -12.24
C ASP A 43 -3.53 5.02 -10.87
N ALA A 44 -2.64 4.82 -9.89
CA ALA A 44 -3.03 4.61 -8.51
C ALA A 44 -2.04 5.28 -7.55
N VAL A 45 -2.56 5.68 -6.39
CA VAL A 45 -1.79 6.22 -5.26
C VAL A 45 -2.15 5.42 -4.02
N PHE A 46 -1.13 4.92 -3.34
CA PHE A 46 -1.25 4.28 -2.03
C PHE A 46 -0.49 5.08 -0.99
N TYR A 47 -1.06 5.21 0.20
CA TYR A 47 -0.46 5.91 1.33
C TYR A 47 -0.63 5.12 2.62
N VAL A 48 0.43 5.09 3.42
CA VAL A 48 0.40 4.52 4.76
C VAL A 48 1.12 5.43 5.75
N ASN A 49 0.52 5.59 6.93
CA ASN A 49 1.13 6.22 8.10
C ASN A 49 1.40 5.14 9.15
N LEU A 50 2.66 4.73 9.26
CA LEU A 50 3.10 3.65 10.15
C LEU A 50 3.22 4.11 11.61
N ALA A 51 3.42 5.41 11.86
CA ALA A 51 3.59 5.91 13.21
C ALA A 51 2.41 5.57 14.15
N PRO A 52 1.12 5.80 13.76
CA PRO A 52 -0.01 5.32 14.56
C PRO A 52 -0.11 3.79 14.61
N ILE A 53 0.21 3.09 13.51
CA ILE A 53 0.13 1.63 13.46
C ILE A 53 1.01 1.01 14.54
N ARG A 54 2.23 1.52 14.74
CA ARG A 54 3.14 1.08 15.81
C ARG A 54 2.58 1.25 17.22
N LEU A 55 1.62 2.15 17.44
CA LEU A 55 0.97 2.33 18.75
C LEU A 55 -0.08 1.24 19.03
N PHE A 56 -0.70 0.69 17.99
CA PHE A 56 -1.77 -0.32 18.09
C PHE A 56 -1.28 -1.74 17.87
N THR A 57 -0.08 -1.89 17.30
CA THR A 57 0.52 -3.18 16.98
C THR A 57 1.90 -3.27 17.61
N ASP A 58 2.45 -4.46 17.64
CA ASP A 58 3.84 -4.68 18.07
C ASP A 58 4.83 -4.56 16.88
N LEU A 59 4.42 -3.85 15.81
CA LEU A 59 5.27 -3.56 14.66
C LEU A 59 6.55 -2.83 15.13
N GLY A 60 7.70 -3.40 14.83
CA GLY A 60 9.01 -2.89 15.27
C GLY A 60 9.47 -3.41 16.62
N LYS A 61 8.65 -4.15 17.39
CA LYS A 61 9.07 -4.82 18.63
C LYS A 61 9.36 -6.31 18.41
N ASN A 62 8.51 -6.98 17.63
CA ASN A 62 8.65 -8.39 17.27
C ASN A 62 9.16 -8.48 15.83
N LEU A 63 10.45 -8.33 15.66
CA LEU A 63 11.08 -8.46 14.36
C LEU A 63 11.19 -9.94 13.98
N PRO A 64 11.02 -10.31 12.70
CA PRO A 64 11.26 -11.67 12.25
C PRO A 64 12.65 -12.16 12.69
N LYS A 65 12.73 -13.39 13.17
CA LYS A 65 14.02 -13.98 13.59
C LYS A 65 14.97 -14.20 12.42
N GLU A 66 14.42 -14.42 11.24
CA GLU A 66 15.18 -14.54 9.99
C GLU A 66 14.85 -13.33 9.12
N ARG A 67 15.85 -12.50 8.88
CA ARG A 67 15.79 -11.34 7.99
C ARG A 67 16.59 -11.65 6.73
N ASP A 68 16.17 -11.08 5.63
CA ASP A 68 16.96 -11.10 4.41
C ASP A 68 18.38 -10.55 4.66
N PRO A 69 19.44 -11.26 4.26
CA PRO A 69 20.82 -10.82 4.50
C PRO A 69 21.15 -9.44 3.90
N GLN A 70 20.52 -9.07 2.79
CA GLN A 70 20.72 -7.75 2.17
C GLN A 70 20.05 -6.66 3.01
N TYR A 71 18.89 -6.95 3.60
CA TYR A 71 18.24 -6.04 4.53
C TYR A 71 19.03 -5.86 5.81
N GLU A 72 19.61 -6.93 6.38
CA GLU A 72 20.49 -6.82 7.56
C GLU A 72 21.73 -5.97 7.28
N GLU A 73 22.33 -6.14 6.10
CA GLU A 73 23.45 -5.31 5.66
C GLU A 73 23.06 -3.84 5.53
N PHE A 74 21.88 -3.57 4.95
CA PHE A 74 21.32 -2.22 4.86
C PHE A 74 21.16 -1.61 6.27
N VAL A 75 20.52 -2.32 7.19
CA VAL A 75 20.32 -1.86 8.58
C VAL A 75 21.68 -1.60 9.27
N ARG A 76 22.63 -2.51 9.11
CA ARG A 76 23.98 -2.37 9.71
C ARG A 76 24.71 -1.12 9.22
N GLN A 77 24.61 -0.81 7.92
CA GLN A 77 25.32 0.32 7.33
C GLN A 77 24.60 1.65 7.58
N THR A 78 23.30 1.68 7.53
CA THR A 78 22.50 2.90 7.62
C THR A 78 22.01 3.19 9.03
N GLY A 79 21.80 2.15 9.86
CA GLY A 79 21.13 2.23 11.15
C GLY A 79 19.63 2.43 11.06
N PHE A 80 19.04 2.33 9.84
CA PHE A 80 17.62 2.54 9.56
C PHE A 80 16.90 1.20 9.45
N GLU A 81 15.85 1.03 10.23
CA GLU A 81 14.94 -0.12 10.18
C GLU A 81 13.56 0.35 9.75
N PHE A 82 13.03 -0.20 8.66
CA PHE A 82 11.73 0.24 8.13
C PHE A 82 10.60 0.13 9.16
N GLU A 83 10.54 -0.96 9.88
CA GLU A 83 9.50 -1.25 10.87
C GLU A 83 9.52 -0.27 12.04
N ARG A 84 10.72 0.21 12.44
CA ARG A 84 10.92 1.11 13.56
C ARG A 84 10.93 2.58 13.15
N ASP A 85 11.59 2.89 12.05
CA ASP A 85 12.02 4.25 11.73
C ASP A 85 11.25 4.88 10.57
N LEU A 86 10.55 4.09 9.73
CA LEU A 86 9.71 4.62 8.66
C LEU A 86 8.38 5.09 9.22
N ASP A 87 8.11 6.39 9.16
CA ASP A 87 6.88 6.97 9.69
C ASP A 87 5.75 7.00 8.66
N ARG A 88 6.06 7.31 7.39
CA ARG A 88 5.08 7.39 6.31
C ARG A 88 5.69 6.91 5.00
N ALA A 89 4.85 6.27 4.20
CA ALA A 89 5.18 5.92 2.82
C ALA A 89 4.03 6.29 1.88
N ALA A 90 4.39 6.77 0.70
CA ALA A 90 3.45 7.08 -0.36
C ALA A 90 3.98 6.50 -1.67
N PHE A 91 3.11 5.81 -2.42
CA PHE A 91 3.44 5.13 -3.66
C PHE A 91 2.55 5.63 -4.78
N ALA A 92 3.13 5.89 -5.93
CA ALA A 92 2.47 6.11 -7.20
C ALA A 92 2.70 4.89 -8.08
N ILE A 93 1.62 4.32 -8.61
CA ILE A 93 1.64 3.12 -9.44
C ILE A 93 1.27 3.53 -10.86
N HIS A 94 2.12 3.14 -11.81
CA HIS A 94 1.96 3.41 -13.23
C HIS A 94 1.75 2.07 -13.94
N TYR A 95 0.55 1.85 -14.45
CA TYR A 95 0.28 0.64 -15.23
C TYR A 95 0.94 0.74 -16.60
N GLY A 96 1.72 -0.26 -16.91
CA GLY A 96 2.33 -0.36 -18.24
C GLY A 96 1.28 -0.64 -19.29
N VAL A 97 1.51 -0.13 -20.50
CA VAL A 97 0.74 -0.50 -21.67
C VAL A 97 1.47 -1.64 -22.39
N ALA A 98 0.79 -2.76 -22.62
CA ALA A 98 1.33 -3.84 -23.42
C ALA A 98 1.67 -3.31 -24.83
N SER A 99 2.91 -3.49 -25.26
CA SER A 99 3.32 -3.19 -26.63
C SER A 99 3.68 -4.49 -27.36
N THR A 100 3.70 -4.46 -28.68
CA THR A 100 3.95 -5.64 -29.52
C THR A 100 5.22 -6.39 -29.06
N GLY A 101 5.05 -7.58 -28.49
CA GLY A 101 6.14 -8.45 -28.02
C GLY A 101 6.67 -8.16 -26.60
N LYS A 102 6.08 -7.22 -25.85
CA LYS A 102 6.41 -6.97 -24.43
C LYS A 102 5.15 -7.01 -23.57
N GLN A 103 5.23 -7.70 -22.44
CA GLN A 103 4.18 -7.64 -21.43
C GLN A 103 4.08 -6.23 -20.83
N ALA A 104 2.89 -5.87 -20.39
CA ALA A 104 2.68 -4.64 -19.64
C ALA A 104 3.41 -4.75 -18.30
N GLU A 105 4.32 -3.84 -18.03
CA GLU A 105 5.07 -3.82 -16.78
C GLU A 105 4.64 -2.65 -15.90
N THR A 106 4.32 -2.93 -14.65
CA THR A 106 4.01 -1.89 -13.67
C THR A 106 5.29 -1.20 -13.19
N ARG A 107 5.25 0.12 -13.13
CA ARG A 107 6.31 0.97 -12.61
C ARG A 107 5.83 1.66 -11.33
N TYR A 108 6.79 1.98 -10.46
CA TYR A 108 6.51 2.57 -9.16
C TYR A 108 7.34 3.83 -8.96
N SER A 109 6.74 4.78 -8.26
CA SER A 109 7.44 5.91 -7.68
C SER A 109 7.02 6.04 -6.23
N GLU A 110 7.95 6.32 -5.36
CA GLU A 110 7.69 6.31 -3.92
C GLU A 110 8.32 7.49 -3.20
N VAL A 111 7.69 7.90 -2.12
CA VAL A 111 8.23 8.86 -1.16
C VAL A 111 8.15 8.25 0.23
N LEU A 112 9.31 8.13 0.85
CA LEU A 112 9.47 7.60 2.19
C LEU A 112 9.82 8.74 3.15
N GLN A 113 9.14 8.79 4.29
CA GLN A 113 9.40 9.74 5.36
C GLN A 113 9.66 8.97 6.65
N GLY A 114 10.80 9.22 7.28
CA GLY A 114 11.19 8.50 8.48
C GLY A 114 12.37 9.14 9.20
N ARG A 115 12.88 8.46 10.19
CA ARG A 115 13.98 8.91 11.04
C ARG A 115 15.28 8.24 10.61
N PHE A 116 15.91 8.74 9.57
CA PHE A 116 17.18 8.22 9.09
C PHE A 116 18.24 9.32 8.95
N ASP A 117 19.48 8.90 9.10
CA ASP A 117 20.65 9.74 8.82
C ASP A 117 20.89 9.76 7.30
N SER A 118 20.60 10.91 6.70
CA SER A 118 20.74 11.10 5.25
C SER A 118 22.19 10.90 4.78
N THR A 119 23.21 11.16 5.63
CA THR A 119 24.61 10.94 5.29
C THR A 119 24.91 9.45 5.22
N ARG A 120 24.49 8.67 6.21
CA ARG A 120 24.68 7.21 6.22
C ARG A 120 23.95 6.54 5.07
N VAL A 121 22.68 6.89 4.88
CA VAL A 121 21.89 6.38 3.76
C VAL A 121 22.50 6.77 2.41
N GLY A 122 22.91 8.03 2.24
CA GLY A 122 23.56 8.49 1.02
C GLY A 122 24.87 7.78 0.72
N ASN A 123 25.70 7.51 1.75
CA ASN A 123 26.93 6.73 1.61
C ASN A 123 26.64 5.28 1.19
N TYR A 124 25.58 4.68 1.72
CA TYR A 124 25.14 3.34 1.32
C TYR A 124 24.66 3.32 -0.13
N LEU A 125 23.78 4.26 -0.51
CA LEU A 125 23.27 4.37 -1.88
C LEU A 125 24.40 4.61 -2.89
N ARG A 126 25.42 5.40 -2.54
CA ARG A 126 26.58 5.66 -3.39
C ARG A 126 27.40 4.41 -3.69
N LYS A 127 27.45 3.43 -2.75
CA LYS A 127 28.11 2.13 -2.98
C LYS A 127 27.32 1.25 -3.97
N LEU A 128 26.00 1.34 -3.97
CA LEU A 128 25.13 0.56 -4.85
C LEU A 128 24.98 1.21 -6.23
N ALA A 129 25.13 2.52 -6.31
CA ALA A 129 24.92 3.28 -7.53
C ALA A 129 26.03 3.04 -8.56
N THR A 130 25.67 2.80 -9.81
CA THR A 130 26.63 2.78 -10.93
C THR A 130 27.08 4.18 -11.29
N ARG A 131 26.24 5.20 -11.06
CA ARG A 131 26.58 6.61 -11.19
C ARG A 131 25.69 7.46 -10.30
N VAL A 132 26.14 8.68 -10.03
CA VAL A 132 25.37 9.71 -9.30
C VAL A 132 25.21 10.91 -10.22
N GLU A 133 23.96 11.35 -10.43
CA GLU A 133 23.62 12.48 -11.28
C GLU A 133 23.18 13.67 -10.41
N PRO A 134 23.82 14.84 -10.53
CA PRO A 134 23.36 16.03 -9.83
C PRO A 134 22.14 16.64 -10.54
N TYR A 135 21.10 16.96 -9.80
CA TYR A 135 19.93 17.69 -10.31
C TYR A 135 19.43 18.68 -9.27
N GLN A 136 19.42 19.99 -9.62
CA GLN A 136 18.88 21.05 -8.77
C GLN A 136 19.43 21.11 -7.34
N GLY A 137 20.69 20.66 -7.13
CA GLY A 137 21.35 20.61 -5.83
C GLY A 137 21.12 19.33 -5.05
N TYR A 138 20.50 18.31 -5.66
CA TYR A 138 20.32 16.96 -5.11
C TYR A 138 21.10 15.94 -5.91
N ASP A 139 21.64 14.92 -5.21
CA ASP A 139 22.24 13.75 -5.82
C ASP A 139 21.15 12.73 -6.15
N ILE A 140 21.10 12.25 -7.39
CA ILE A 140 20.27 11.15 -7.83
C ILE A 140 21.17 9.92 -7.98
N TYR A 141 20.94 8.91 -7.16
CA TYR A 141 21.67 7.64 -7.18
C TYR A 141 21.02 6.70 -8.21
N ILE A 142 21.78 6.28 -9.21
CA ILE A 142 21.34 5.40 -10.29
C ILE A 142 21.75 3.98 -9.93
N ILE A 143 20.80 3.15 -9.52
CA ILE A 143 21.02 1.80 -9.00
C ILE A 143 20.40 0.79 -9.96
N PRO A 144 21.19 -0.15 -10.52
CA PRO A 144 20.62 -1.25 -11.29
C PRO A 144 19.95 -2.24 -10.34
N VAL A 145 18.72 -2.62 -10.66
CA VAL A 145 17.95 -3.65 -9.94
C VAL A 145 17.38 -4.60 -10.98
N GLU A 146 17.95 -5.79 -11.08
CA GLU A 146 17.62 -6.77 -12.12
C GLU A 146 17.77 -6.16 -13.52
N ASP A 147 16.70 -6.11 -14.30
CA ASP A 147 16.63 -5.53 -15.65
C ASP A 147 16.23 -4.04 -15.66
N ARG A 148 16.10 -3.43 -14.47
CA ARG A 148 15.56 -2.08 -14.28
C ARG A 148 16.57 -1.12 -13.66
N THR A 149 16.25 0.15 -13.75
CA THR A 149 17.00 1.22 -13.11
C THR A 149 16.16 1.87 -12.01
N LEU A 150 16.62 1.76 -10.78
CA LEU A 150 16.06 2.49 -9.65
C LEU A 150 16.81 3.83 -9.50
N ARG A 151 16.09 4.93 -9.50
CA ARG A 151 16.62 6.27 -9.24
C ARG A 151 16.17 6.71 -7.85
N VAL A 152 17.14 7.03 -6.98
CA VAL A 152 16.86 7.43 -5.60
C VAL A 152 17.44 8.81 -5.34
N ALA A 153 16.68 9.69 -4.68
CA ALA A 153 17.15 11.01 -4.24
C ALA A 153 16.78 11.23 -2.77
N LEU A 154 17.71 11.75 -1.99
CA LEU A 154 17.47 12.19 -0.61
C LEU A 154 17.09 13.66 -0.64
N LEU A 155 15.82 13.98 -0.36
CA LEU A 155 15.26 15.32 -0.55
C LEU A 155 15.45 16.25 0.65
N GLY A 156 15.61 15.66 1.83
CA GLY A 156 15.77 16.42 3.08
C GLY A 156 16.00 15.51 4.26
N VAL A 157 15.86 16.07 5.47
CA VAL A 157 15.99 15.28 6.70
C VAL A 157 14.86 14.26 6.77
N GLY A 158 15.21 12.98 6.66
CA GLY A 158 14.25 11.89 6.77
C GLY A 158 13.26 11.80 5.59
N ILE A 159 13.59 12.33 4.40
CA ILE A 159 12.74 12.22 3.19
C ILE A 159 13.57 11.66 2.04
N ALA A 160 13.12 10.54 1.50
CA ALA A 160 13.67 9.92 0.31
C ALA A 160 12.59 9.80 -0.77
N ALA A 161 12.97 10.00 -2.02
CA ALA A 161 12.14 9.74 -3.19
C ALA A 161 12.84 8.72 -4.07
N ALA A 162 12.07 7.79 -4.63
CA ALA A 162 12.61 6.81 -5.57
C ALA A 162 11.62 6.56 -6.73
N SER A 163 12.15 6.09 -7.86
CA SER A 163 11.35 5.71 -9.02
C SER A 163 12.08 4.68 -9.86
N ASN A 164 11.37 3.64 -10.30
CA ASN A 164 11.87 2.65 -11.24
C ASN A 164 11.30 2.84 -12.66
N THR A 165 10.74 4.01 -12.94
CA THR A 165 10.28 4.37 -14.30
C THR A 165 11.47 4.54 -15.24
N ASP A 166 11.26 4.33 -16.55
CA ASP A 166 12.33 4.43 -17.54
C ASP A 166 12.82 5.88 -17.71
N SER A 167 11.92 6.86 -17.57
CA SER A 167 12.28 8.29 -17.69
C SER A 167 12.86 8.86 -16.39
N ALA A 168 13.96 9.59 -16.51
CA ALA A 168 14.51 10.40 -15.43
C ALA A 168 13.60 11.59 -15.05
N ASP A 169 12.71 12.02 -15.95
CA ASP A 169 11.82 13.16 -15.71
C ASP A 169 10.91 12.95 -14.51
N ILE A 170 10.60 11.70 -14.19
CA ILE A 170 9.76 11.35 -13.04
C ILE A 170 10.45 11.75 -11.73
N ILE A 171 11.69 11.31 -11.52
CA ILE A 171 12.44 11.68 -10.30
C ILE A 171 12.79 13.17 -10.28
N HIS A 172 13.08 13.78 -11.42
CA HIS A 172 13.27 15.22 -11.56
C HIS A 172 12.02 15.99 -11.12
N GLY A 173 10.85 15.57 -11.62
CA GLY A 173 9.57 16.15 -11.22
C GLY A 173 9.26 16.03 -9.73
N MET A 174 9.67 14.94 -9.08
CA MET A 174 9.53 14.75 -7.62
C MET A 174 10.43 15.74 -6.86
N ILE A 175 11.68 15.93 -7.30
CA ILE A 175 12.60 16.92 -6.74
C ILE A 175 12.04 18.34 -6.92
N ASP A 176 11.54 18.68 -8.10
CA ASP A 176 10.96 20.00 -8.37
C ASP A 176 9.73 20.28 -7.50
N ARG A 177 8.86 19.28 -7.28
CA ARG A 177 7.72 19.38 -6.36
C ARG A 177 8.19 19.63 -4.93
N TYR A 178 9.23 18.92 -4.48
CA TYR A 178 9.79 19.14 -3.16
C TYR A 178 10.29 20.57 -2.98
N ARG A 179 11.01 21.12 -3.95
CA ARG A 179 11.49 22.51 -3.93
C ARG A 179 10.37 23.56 -3.94
N ARG A 180 9.23 23.20 -4.54
CA ARG A 180 8.01 24.04 -4.61
C ARG A 180 6.95 23.66 -3.58
N ALA A 181 7.30 22.88 -2.57
CA ALA A 181 6.34 22.33 -1.60
C ALA A 181 5.52 23.39 -0.83
N ALA A 182 5.98 24.64 -0.80
CA ALA A 182 5.23 25.76 -0.23
C ALA A 182 4.03 26.23 -1.10
N LEU A 183 3.97 25.81 -2.38
CA LEU A 183 2.86 26.17 -3.26
C LEU A 183 1.65 25.24 -2.99
N PRO A 184 0.41 25.77 -2.98
CA PRO A 184 -0.78 24.93 -2.85
C PRO A 184 -0.93 24.03 -4.08
N PHE A 185 -1.41 22.79 -3.86
CA PHE A 185 -1.83 21.82 -4.89
C PHE A 185 -0.77 21.38 -5.91
N VAL A 186 0.36 20.91 -5.40
CA VAL A 186 1.31 20.12 -6.19
C VAL A 186 1.13 18.66 -5.82
N GLY A 187 0.82 17.79 -6.77
CA GLY A 187 0.60 16.36 -6.54
C GLY A 187 -0.19 15.71 -7.68
N PRO A 188 -0.43 14.38 -7.63
CA PRO A 188 -1.20 13.68 -8.65
C PRO A 188 -2.61 14.24 -8.81
N SER A 189 -3.09 14.39 -10.05
CA SER A 189 -4.46 14.86 -10.36
C SER A 189 -5.52 13.96 -9.74
N LEU A 190 -5.27 12.63 -9.72
CA LEU A 190 -6.11 11.63 -9.09
C LEU A 190 -6.36 11.95 -7.59
N VAL A 191 -5.31 12.33 -6.86
CA VAL A 191 -5.42 12.72 -5.46
C VAL A 191 -6.16 14.04 -5.31
N SER A 192 -5.85 15.05 -6.12
CA SER A 192 -6.51 16.36 -6.03
C SER A 192 -8.02 16.25 -6.27
N GLN A 193 -8.44 15.33 -7.12
CA GLN A 193 -9.85 15.10 -7.47
C GLN A 193 -10.60 14.33 -6.38
N TYR A 194 -9.99 13.28 -5.79
CA TYR A 194 -10.70 12.31 -4.97
C TYR A 194 -10.31 12.31 -3.49
N TYR A 195 -9.23 12.97 -3.07
CA TYR A 195 -8.76 12.91 -1.69
C TYR A 195 -9.79 13.38 -0.66
N ARG A 196 -10.67 14.31 -1.02
CA ARG A 196 -11.75 14.78 -0.12
C ARG A 196 -12.73 13.68 0.30
N ARG A 197 -12.76 12.55 -0.43
CA ARG A 197 -13.56 11.37 -0.09
C ARG A 197 -12.88 10.45 0.91
N VAL A 198 -11.58 10.55 1.06
CA VAL A 198 -10.85 9.79 2.08
C VAL A 198 -11.27 10.30 3.48
N PRO A 199 -11.82 9.43 4.35
CA PRO A 199 -12.24 9.84 5.67
C PRO A 199 -11.11 10.45 6.49
N LEU A 200 -11.39 11.54 7.19
CA LEU A 200 -10.40 12.18 8.07
C LEU A 200 -9.88 11.20 9.13
N GLY A 201 -8.57 11.18 9.32
CA GLY A 201 -7.92 10.28 10.27
C GLY A 201 -7.63 8.88 9.72
N SER A 202 -7.85 8.63 8.42
CA SER A 202 -7.37 7.42 7.76
C SER A 202 -5.85 7.35 7.79
N ILE A 203 -5.33 6.23 8.28
CA ILE A 203 -3.89 5.97 8.39
C ILE A 203 -3.34 5.18 7.21
N VAL A 204 -4.21 4.46 6.51
CA VAL A 204 -3.93 3.79 5.24
C VAL A 204 -5.03 4.17 4.28
N TRP A 205 -4.69 4.47 3.04
CA TRP A 205 -5.66 4.68 1.98
C TRP A 205 -5.04 4.50 0.59
N THR A 206 -5.90 4.21 -0.36
CA THR A 206 -5.56 4.16 -1.78
C THR A 206 -6.63 4.89 -2.59
N ILE A 207 -6.21 5.49 -3.69
CA ILE A 207 -7.08 6.02 -4.74
C ILE A 207 -6.54 5.46 -6.04
N ALA A 208 -7.34 4.69 -6.77
CA ALA A 208 -6.89 3.95 -7.93
C ALA A 208 -7.93 3.97 -9.05
N ARG A 209 -7.44 4.01 -10.29
CA ARG A 209 -8.20 3.59 -11.47
C ARG A 209 -7.79 2.15 -11.79
N PRO A 210 -8.70 1.17 -11.73
CA PRO A 210 -8.34 -0.19 -12.10
C PRO A 210 -7.78 -0.25 -13.53
N PRO A 211 -6.82 -1.14 -13.82
CA PRO A 211 -6.33 -1.31 -15.17
C PRO A 211 -7.45 -1.79 -16.09
N ALA A 212 -7.42 -1.38 -17.36
CA ALA A 212 -8.35 -1.86 -18.37
C ALA A 212 -8.28 -3.39 -18.48
N ALA A 213 -9.44 -4.04 -18.64
CA ALA A 213 -9.52 -5.49 -18.76
C ALA A 213 -8.61 -5.99 -19.89
N GLY A 214 -7.69 -6.91 -19.58
CA GLY A 214 -6.74 -7.52 -20.52
C GLY A 214 -5.28 -7.10 -20.39
N GLY A 215 -4.96 -6.16 -19.48
CA GLY A 215 -3.58 -5.65 -19.31
C GLY A 215 -2.82 -6.13 -18.08
N ALA A 216 -3.44 -6.90 -17.18
CA ALA A 216 -2.86 -7.08 -15.85
C ALA A 216 -3.19 -8.45 -15.25
N GLU A 217 -2.50 -9.48 -15.66
CA GLU A 217 -2.55 -10.74 -14.90
C GLU A 217 -1.81 -10.62 -13.54
N ASP A 218 -0.98 -9.58 -13.33
CA ASP A 218 -0.05 -9.54 -12.20
C ASP A 218 -0.08 -8.24 -11.34
N HIS A 219 -0.93 -7.27 -11.67
CA HIS A 219 -0.82 -5.92 -11.06
C HIS A 219 -1.84 -5.62 -9.96
N GLY A 220 -2.78 -6.53 -9.72
CA GLY A 220 -3.83 -6.35 -8.72
C GLY A 220 -3.40 -6.62 -7.27
N GLU A 221 -2.30 -7.33 -7.05
CA GLU A 221 -1.89 -7.76 -5.71
C GLU A 221 -1.56 -6.60 -4.76
N LEU A 222 -1.00 -5.51 -5.26
CA LEU A 222 -0.67 -4.36 -4.42
C LEU A 222 -1.90 -3.51 -4.05
N LEU A 223 -2.92 -3.48 -4.93
CA LEU A 223 -4.14 -2.69 -4.72
C LEU A 223 -5.21 -3.49 -3.97
N VAL A 224 -5.30 -4.78 -4.28
CA VAL A 224 -6.27 -5.70 -3.68
C VAL A 224 -5.61 -7.08 -3.56
N PRO A 225 -5.14 -7.47 -2.36
CA PRO A 225 -4.55 -8.79 -2.14
C PRO A 225 -5.50 -9.90 -2.61
N GLY A 226 -4.97 -10.88 -3.35
CA GLY A 226 -5.73 -12.04 -3.79
C GLY A 226 -6.36 -11.95 -5.18
N GLY A 227 -5.88 -11.09 -6.07
CA GLY A 227 -6.27 -11.12 -7.50
C GLY A 227 -7.66 -10.56 -7.82
N TRP A 228 -8.21 -9.70 -6.97
CA TRP A 228 -9.55 -9.10 -7.08
C TRP A 228 -9.66 -8.04 -8.20
N SER A 229 -8.59 -7.79 -8.92
CA SER A 229 -8.57 -6.78 -10.00
C SER A 229 -9.63 -7.01 -11.07
N GLY A 230 -9.96 -8.27 -11.36
CA GLY A 230 -11.04 -8.63 -12.31
C GLY A 230 -12.46 -8.33 -11.81
N LEU A 231 -12.64 -8.02 -10.53
CA LEU A 231 -13.92 -7.66 -9.95
C LEU A 231 -14.21 -6.18 -10.03
N LEU A 232 -13.18 -5.35 -10.07
CA LEU A 232 -13.33 -3.91 -10.09
C LEU A 232 -13.79 -3.43 -11.48
N PRO A 233 -14.71 -2.45 -11.55
CA PRO A 233 -15.14 -1.90 -12.83
C PRO A 233 -13.94 -1.23 -13.53
N PRO A 234 -13.60 -1.60 -14.77
CA PRO A 234 -12.40 -1.12 -15.46
C PRO A 234 -12.38 0.39 -15.68
N ASP A 235 -13.55 1.02 -15.77
CA ASP A 235 -13.68 2.47 -15.96
C ASP A 235 -14.02 3.21 -14.67
N GLY A 236 -13.89 2.55 -13.53
CA GLY A 236 -14.21 3.09 -12.22
C GLY A 236 -13.04 3.78 -11.53
N VAL A 237 -13.34 4.36 -10.37
CA VAL A 237 -12.34 4.80 -9.41
C VAL A 237 -12.61 4.13 -8.08
N VAL A 238 -11.59 3.55 -7.48
CA VAL A 238 -11.67 2.92 -6.16
C VAL A 238 -10.96 3.81 -5.15
N ILE A 239 -11.63 4.09 -4.05
CA ILE A 239 -11.07 4.82 -2.91
C ILE A 239 -11.22 3.91 -1.70
N ALA A 240 -10.13 3.28 -1.26
CA ALA A 240 -10.17 2.45 -0.06
C ALA A 240 -9.41 3.12 1.08
N SER A 241 -9.86 2.90 2.31
CA SER A 241 -9.26 3.52 3.49
C SER A 241 -9.43 2.69 4.74
N ALA A 242 -8.47 2.81 5.66
CA ALA A 242 -8.50 2.23 6.98
C ALA A 242 -8.30 3.33 8.03
N ARG A 243 -9.23 3.41 8.99
CA ARG A 243 -9.23 4.40 10.06
C ARG A 243 -9.31 3.74 11.42
N PRO A 244 -8.31 3.92 12.30
CA PRO A 244 -8.37 3.44 13.67
C PRO A 244 -9.31 4.31 14.51
N LEU A 245 -10.22 3.66 15.18
CA LEU A 245 -11.12 4.22 16.19
C LEU A 245 -11.11 3.29 17.40
N ASN A 246 -12.28 2.83 17.89
CA ASN A 246 -12.36 1.74 18.89
C ASN A 246 -12.00 0.38 18.24
N GLU A 247 -12.13 0.31 16.94
CA GLU A 247 -11.80 -0.78 16.02
C GLU A 247 -11.25 -0.18 14.73
N VAL A 248 -10.66 -0.95 13.86
CA VAL A 248 -10.25 -0.44 12.54
C VAL A 248 -11.46 -0.46 11.61
N ARG A 249 -11.87 0.72 11.19
CA ARG A 249 -12.94 0.87 10.20
C ARG A 249 -12.34 0.89 8.80
N LEU A 250 -12.75 -0.08 8.02
CA LEU A 250 -12.45 -0.15 6.59
C LEU A 250 -13.60 0.45 5.81
N ARG A 251 -13.27 1.19 4.77
CA ARG A 251 -14.24 1.75 3.81
C ARG A 251 -13.64 1.71 2.42
N ALA A 252 -14.42 1.24 1.44
CA ALA A 252 -14.09 1.32 0.04
C ALA A 252 -15.27 1.93 -0.73
N ASP A 253 -15.02 3.01 -1.45
CA ASP A 253 -15.96 3.66 -2.35
C ASP A 253 -15.56 3.32 -3.78
N VAL A 254 -16.43 2.61 -4.49
CA VAL A 254 -16.25 2.25 -5.90
C VAL A 254 -17.16 3.13 -6.74
N ILE A 255 -16.57 4.08 -7.45
CA ILE A 255 -17.28 5.05 -8.28
C ILE A 255 -17.27 4.52 -9.70
N THR A 256 -18.42 4.31 -10.29
CA THR A 256 -18.60 3.84 -11.67
C THR A 256 -19.10 4.96 -12.57
N GLN A 257 -19.03 4.75 -13.89
CA GLN A 257 -19.52 5.74 -14.86
C GLN A 257 -21.03 5.78 -14.98
N SER A 258 -21.75 4.73 -14.52
CA SER A 258 -23.19 4.62 -14.64
C SER A 258 -23.82 3.91 -13.46
N GLU A 259 -25.09 4.19 -13.20
CA GLU A 259 -25.87 3.49 -12.16
C GLU A 259 -26.00 1.99 -12.47
N ALA A 260 -26.13 1.61 -13.73
CA ALA A 260 -26.13 0.21 -14.15
C ALA A 260 -24.80 -0.49 -13.85
N GLY A 261 -23.66 0.20 -14.03
CA GLY A 261 -22.33 -0.28 -13.64
C GLY A 261 -22.22 -0.51 -12.13
N ALA A 262 -22.71 0.43 -11.34
CA ALA A 262 -22.75 0.31 -9.88
C ALA A 262 -23.64 -0.87 -9.44
N GLN A 263 -24.81 -1.04 -10.03
CA GLN A 263 -25.70 -2.15 -9.74
C GLN A 263 -25.05 -3.50 -10.05
N LYS A 264 -24.39 -3.62 -11.22
CA LYS A 264 -23.67 -4.84 -11.61
C LYS A 264 -22.55 -5.15 -10.61
N PHE A 265 -21.74 -4.16 -10.25
CA PHE A 265 -20.67 -4.33 -9.29
C PHE A 265 -21.22 -4.74 -7.91
N LYS A 266 -22.30 -4.09 -7.44
CA LYS A 266 -22.94 -4.46 -6.18
C LYS A 266 -23.40 -5.92 -6.17
N GLN A 267 -24.07 -6.37 -7.24
CA GLN A 267 -24.53 -7.76 -7.36
C GLN A 267 -23.34 -8.74 -7.29
N GLN A 268 -22.24 -8.43 -7.96
CA GLN A 268 -21.02 -9.24 -7.87
C GLN A 268 -20.44 -9.25 -6.44
N ALA A 269 -20.34 -8.09 -5.80
CA ALA A 269 -19.87 -7.97 -4.43
C ALA A 269 -20.74 -8.78 -3.45
N ASP A 270 -22.06 -8.72 -3.59
CA ASP A 270 -23.01 -9.50 -2.77
C ASP A 270 -22.82 -11.02 -2.94
N VAL A 271 -22.56 -11.49 -4.17
CA VAL A 271 -22.29 -12.92 -4.44
C VAL A 271 -20.99 -13.37 -3.76
N TYR A 272 -19.92 -12.58 -3.88
CA TYR A 272 -18.65 -12.89 -3.22
C TYR A 272 -18.78 -12.86 -1.70
N LEU A 273 -19.49 -11.88 -1.17
CA LEU A 273 -19.76 -11.81 0.26
C LEU A 273 -20.52 -13.04 0.77
N ALA A 274 -21.55 -13.48 0.03
CA ALA A 274 -22.28 -14.70 0.35
C ALA A 274 -21.39 -15.95 0.29
N LEU A 275 -20.51 -16.04 -0.72
CA LEU A 275 -19.55 -17.13 -0.84
C LEU A 275 -18.58 -17.15 0.34
N PHE A 276 -17.97 -16.01 0.70
CA PHE A 276 -17.07 -15.95 1.86
C PHE A 276 -17.75 -16.33 3.16
N LYS A 277 -18.98 -15.85 3.38
CA LYS A 277 -19.78 -16.27 4.55
C LYS A 277 -20.08 -17.78 4.55
N SER A 278 -20.27 -18.40 3.39
CA SER A 278 -20.51 -19.85 3.30
C SER A 278 -19.25 -20.67 3.55
N LEU A 279 -18.08 -20.20 3.13
CA LEU A 279 -16.79 -20.87 3.36
C LEU A 279 -16.42 -20.89 4.84
N GLU A 280 -16.76 -19.84 5.60
CA GLU A 280 -16.56 -19.77 7.04
C GLU A 280 -17.26 -20.93 7.78
N PHE A 281 -18.47 -21.30 7.34
CA PHE A 281 -19.22 -22.46 7.90
C PHE A 281 -18.58 -23.82 7.58
N SER A 282 -17.71 -23.89 6.55
CA SER A 282 -17.14 -25.16 6.07
C SER A 282 -15.76 -25.47 6.68
N MET A 283 -15.11 -24.51 7.35
CA MET A 283 -13.80 -24.69 7.99
C MET A 283 -13.90 -25.14 9.46
N ASP A 284 -14.77 -26.11 9.76
CA ASP A 284 -15.04 -26.58 11.11
C ASP A 284 -14.04 -27.67 11.56
N THR A 285 -12.83 -27.24 11.98
CA THR A 285 -11.94 -28.11 12.77
C THR A 285 -11.37 -27.45 14.04
N GLY A 286 -11.90 -26.29 14.45
CA GLY A 286 -11.44 -25.61 15.67
C GLY A 286 -12.31 -24.43 16.10
N GLY A 287 -13.42 -24.18 15.42
CA GLY A 287 -14.28 -22.99 15.56
C GLY A 287 -13.67 -21.77 14.88
N PRO A 288 -14.45 -20.97 14.13
CA PRO A 288 -13.95 -19.76 13.50
C PRO A 288 -13.46 -18.80 14.59
N ASP A 289 -12.31 -18.20 14.35
CA ASP A 289 -11.79 -17.15 15.22
C ASP A 289 -12.87 -16.05 15.35
N GLN A 290 -13.29 -15.76 16.58
CA GLN A 290 -14.37 -14.80 16.85
C GLN A 290 -14.10 -13.42 16.25
N ASP A 291 -12.82 -13.01 16.15
CA ASP A 291 -12.42 -11.74 15.57
C ASP A 291 -12.59 -11.73 14.05
N VAL A 292 -12.30 -12.87 13.38
CA VAL A 292 -12.53 -13.06 11.94
C VAL A 292 -14.03 -13.02 11.65
N LYS A 293 -14.82 -13.75 12.42
CA LYS A 293 -16.27 -13.76 12.30
C LYS A 293 -16.87 -12.38 12.48
N ALA A 294 -16.49 -11.65 13.53
CA ALA A 294 -16.96 -10.30 13.79
C ALA A 294 -16.64 -9.34 12.64
N ALA A 295 -15.44 -9.47 12.03
CA ALA A 295 -15.06 -8.67 10.87
C ALA A 295 -15.96 -8.95 9.66
N PHE A 296 -16.21 -10.22 9.34
CA PHE A 296 -17.08 -10.60 8.21
C PHE A 296 -18.57 -10.25 8.45
N ASP A 297 -19.07 -10.42 9.67
CA ASP A 297 -20.45 -10.07 10.01
C ASP A 297 -20.71 -8.55 9.91
N SER A 298 -19.67 -7.76 10.12
CA SER A 298 -19.74 -6.29 10.01
C SER A 298 -19.67 -5.75 8.58
N LEU A 299 -19.42 -6.61 7.58
CA LEU A 299 -19.25 -6.21 6.19
C LEU A 299 -20.60 -5.88 5.57
N GLU A 300 -20.72 -4.63 5.11
CA GLU A 300 -21.93 -4.08 4.50
C GLU A 300 -21.62 -3.53 3.10
N VAL A 301 -22.55 -3.70 2.16
CA VAL A 301 -22.45 -3.20 0.79
C VAL A 301 -23.68 -2.37 0.48
N HIS A 302 -23.50 -1.09 0.20
CA HIS A 302 -24.57 -0.15 -0.14
C HIS A 302 -24.30 0.47 -1.50
N GLN A 303 -25.37 0.72 -2.27
CA GLN A 303 -25.29 1.45 -3.52
C GLN A 303 -26.01 2.79 -3.40
N GLU A 304 -25.33 3.84 -3.82
CA GLU A 304 -25.90 5.18 -3.96
C GLU A 304 -25.63 5.70 -5.39
N LYS A 305 -26.66 5.65 -6.26
CA LYS A 305 -26.52 6.05 -7.68
C LYS A 305 -25.37 5.29 -8.37
N GLN A 306 -24.34 6.02 -8.78
CA GLN A 306 -23.15 5.50 -9.48
C GLN A 306 -22.04 5.02 -8.54
N GLU A 307 -22.28 5.00 -7.24
CA GLU A 307 -21.30 4.66 -6.23
C GLU A 307 -21.73 3.41 -5.44
N VAL A 308 -20.80 2.52 -5.19
CA VAL A 308 -20.98 1.40 -4.27
C VAL A 308 -20.01 1.56 -3.11
N VAL A 309 -20.56 1.58 -1.91
CA VAL A 309 -19.82 1.75 -0.67
C VAL A 309 -19.77 0.42 0.07
N LEU A 310 -18.56 -0.05 0.33
CA LEU A 310 -18.30 -1.21 1.17
C LEU A 310 -17.72 -0.73 2.50
N THR A 311 -18.23 -1.24 3.60
CA THR A 311 -17.71 -0.93 4.95
C THR A 311 -17.52 -2.21 5.74
N ALA A 312 -16.48 -2.21 6.59
CA ALA A 312 -16.25 -3.28 7.56
C ALA A 312 -15.63 -2.72 8.85
N LYS A 313 -15.80 -3.43 9.93
CA LYS A 313 -15.25 -3.15 11.25
C LYS A 313 -14.38 -4.32 11.65
N VAL A 314 -13.10 -4.08 11.86
CA VAL A 314 -12.14 -5.11 12.16
C VAL A 314 -11.56 -4.91 13.55
N PRO A 315 -11.71 -5.88 14.47
CA PRO A 315 -11.13 -5.80 15.80
C PRO A 315 -9.61 -5.66 15.76
N TYR A 316 -9.02 -4.90 16.68
CA TYR A 316 -7.56 -4.76 16.76
C TYR A 316 -6.84 -6.09 17.00
N ALA A 317 -7.48 -7.02 17.71
CA ALA A 317 -6.93 -8.35 17.97
C ALA A 317 -6.66 -9.12 16.68
N PHE A 318 -7.54 -8.99 15.68
CA PHE A 318 -7.35 -9.58 14.35
C PHE A 318 -6.07 -9.06 13.69
N PHE A 319 -5.85 -7.73 13.68
CA PHE A 319 -4.64 -7.15 13.10
C PHE A 319 -3.36 -7.62 13.80
N LYS A 320 -3.39 -7.76 15.13
CA LYS A 320 -2.25 -8.29 15.88
C LYS A 320 -1.90 -9.69 15.43
N LYS A 321 -2.90 -10.56 15.21
CA LYS A 321 -2.70 -11.92 14.72
C LYS A 321 -2.11 -11.93 13.32
N VAL A 322 -2.74 -11.24 12.37
CA VAL A 322 -2.28 -11.19 10.97
C VAL A 322 -0.86 -10.64 10.84
N LEU A 323 -0.50 -9.64 11.64
CA LEU A 323 0.84 -9.04 11.61
C LEU A 323 1.89 -9.84 12.39
N SER A 324 1.48 -10.77 13.26
CA SER A 324 2.38 -11.63 14.03
C SER A 324 2.60 -13.01 13.41
N GLU A 325 1.71 -13.43 12.52
CA GLU A 325 1.85 -14.66 11.77
C GLU A 325 2.63 -14.40 10.46
N PRO A 326 3.56 -15.30 10.07
CA PRO A 326 4.19 -15.19 8.77
C PRO A 326 3.11 -15.26 7.69
N PRO A 327 3.27 -14.56 6.55
CA PRO A 327 2.29 -14.57 5.48
C PRO A 327 1.98 -16.01 5.09
N VAL A 328 0.71 -16.40 5.21
CA VAL A 328 0.24 -17.68 4.69
C VAL A 328 0.38 -17.57 3.18
N GLU A 329 1.27 -18.37 2.60
CA GLU A 329 1.33 -18.53 1.15
C GLU A 329 -0.04 -19.09 0.69
N PHE A 330 -0.88 -18.23 0.15
CA PHE A 330 -2.07 -18.62 -0.61
C PHE A 330 -1.65 -19.15 -1.99
N GLY A 331 -0.81 -20.21 -1.99
CA GLY A 331 -0.53 -21.00 -3.17
C GLY A 331 -1.36 -22.28 -3.13
N PRO A 332 -1.67 -22.91 -4.28
CA PRO A 332 -2.24 -24.24 -4.27
C PRO A 332 -1.29 -25.15 -3.49
N ALA A 333 -1.82 -25.81 -2.46
CA ALA A 333 -1.06 -26.71 -1.59
C ALA A 333 -0.24 -27.64 -2.48
N ALA A 334 1.09 -27.57 -2.37
CA ALA A 334 1.96 -28.53 -3.04
C ALA A 334 1.46 -29.94 -2.64
N PRO A 335 1.27 -30.86 -3.59
CA PRO A 335 0.82 -32.20 -3.25
C PRO A 335 1.81 -32.77 -2.25
N LYS A 336 1.33 -33.09 -1.04
CA LYS A 336 2.11 -33.82 -0.03
C LYS A 336 2.69 -35.00 -0.76
N SER A 337 4.02 -35.08 -0.86
CA SER A 337 4.74 -36.26 -1.32
C SER A 337 4.32 -37.40 -0.39
N GLY A 338 3.23 -38.07 -0.80
CA GLY A 338 2.74 -39.25 -0.17
C GLY A 338 3.77 -40.35 -0.31
N ASP A 339 3.98 -41.09 0.73
CA ASP A 339 4.71 -42.32 0.86
C ASP A 339 4.94 -43.02 -0.49
N GLN A 340 6.11 -42.85 -1.07
CA GLN A 340 6.62 -43.83 -2.03
C GLN A 340 7.01 -45.08 -1.21
N GLN A 341 6.02 -45.96 -1.00
CA GLN A 341 6.26 -47.36 -0.71
C GLN A 341 7.20 -47.89 -1.79
N ALA A 342 8.42 -48.22 -1.39
CA ALA A 342 9.37 -48.95 -2.22
C ALA A 342 8.73 -50.23 -2.75
N PRO A 343 8.80 -50.52 -4.04
CA PRO A 343 8.32 -51.82 -4.56
C PRO A 343 9.18 -52.99 -4.00
N PRO A 344 8.56 -54.14 -3.70
CA PRO A 344 9.26 -55.25 -3.12
C PRO A 344 10.31 -55.80 -4.12
N ALA A 345 11.48 -56.10 -3.60
CA ALA A 345 12.58 -56.72 -4.32
C ALA A 345 12.13 -58.05 -4.96
N SER A 346 12.06 -58.14 -6.27
CA SER A 346 11.90 -59.40 -6.99
C SER A 346 13.25 -60.08 -7.06
N SER A 347 13.30 -61.25 -6.40
CA SER A 347 14.37 -62.25 -6.43
C SER A 347 14.56 -62.83 -7.83
N GLY A 348 15.79 -62.88 -8.28
CA GLY A 348 16.33 -64.00 -9.03
C GLY A 348 15.97 -64.11 -10.51
N ALA A 349 16.87 -63.66 -11.40
CA ALA A 349 17.10 -64.35 -12.66
C ALA A 349 18.57 -64.25 -13.04
N LYS A 350 19.15 -65.39 -13.15
CA LYS A 350 20.49 -65.80 -13.51
C LYS A 350 21.00 -65.22 -14.85
N ALA A 351 22.19 -64.72 -14.84
CA ALA A 351 22.90 -64.33 -16.03
C ALA A 351 23.28 -65.51 -16.92
N PRO A 352 23.24 -65.45 -18.23
CA PRO A 352 23.95 -66.33 -19.11
C PRO A 352 25.29 -65.73 -19.54
N ASN A 353 26.29 -66.59 -19.53
CA ASN A 353 27.69 -66.48 -19.82
C ASN A 353 27.96 -66.10 -21.31
N PRO A 354 28.98 -65.33 -21.66
CA PRO A 354 29.33 -65.03 -23.02
C PRO A 354 30.37 -66.00 -23.51
N LYS A 355 30.05 -66.77 -24.58
CA LYS A 355 31.05 -67.32 -25.49
C LYS A 355 30.53 -67.51 -26.93
N GLN A 356 31.37 -67.04 -27.90
CA GLN A 356 31.49 -67.45 -29.27
C GLN A 356 30.42 -66.89 -30.26
N ARG A 357 30.73 -66.00 -31.12
CA ARG A 357 31.74 -65.94 -32.23
C ARG A 357 31.81 -64.53 -32.81
#